data_28887f22cd8a2f0feab8108223ead22f
#
_entry.id   28887f22cd8a2f0feab8108223ead22f
#
_cell.length_a   1.000
_cell.length_b   1.000
_cell.length_c   1.000
_cell.angle_alpha   90.00
_cell.angle_beta   90.00
_cell.angle_gamma   90.00
#
_symmetry.space_group_name_H-M   'P 1'
#
loop_
_entity.id
_entity.type
_entity.pdbx_description
1 polymer ?
#
loop_
_entity_poly.entity_id
_entity_poly.type
_entity_poly.pdbx_seq_one_letter_code
_entity_poly.pdbx_strand_id
1 'polypeptide(L)'
;MIEILGVLEGQEYEAALHVRRLLLKLWPDLAQSREDVVKIFVGFKMYGYKVEDLDLIVVGQFASPRAFDVEWKFYPRDMEPFVPKAASVRNFALVIEVKSHDASGVRFDGKVASVRYIRNGRATWECVTEKNRLQMFEFKKYLGRHGLDQIHVQDLILFTGLRESDLPKRPHNCLGGDASFERVLNVLGQIARPYRNGNRVDLVFGAGEVFERLLSTEFELFDTLEPTPLDRRRMDMIAKRAMSDAWLDDLGERQVILKGRGGVGKTVILLQMAYRAYEVRQQRSLLLTFNKALVADLRRTMALLGVPKSLETGGDRDRHSSRVLWPRDASTRHHKQLRRLSGTLRRTQGGAARLPPIRHR
;
A
#
# COMPACT_ATOMS: atom_id res chain seq x y z
N MET A 1 12.96 -9.75 -16.92
CA MET A 1 11.92 -10.80 -16.65
C MET A 1 10.60 -10.12 -16.30
N ILE A 2 9.44 -10.63 -16.80
CA ILE A 2 8.11 -10.12 -16.44
C ILE A 2 7.36 -11.20 -15.68
N GLU A 3 6.99 -10.93 -14.43
CA GLU A 3 6.25 -11.83 -13.55
C GLU A 3 4.84 -11.32 -13.31
N ILE A 4 3.85 -12.22 -13.29
CA ILE A 4 2.48 -11.92 -12.88
C ILE A 4 2.21 -12.68 -11.59
N LEU A 5 1.77 -11.97 -10.56
CA LEU A 5 1.62 -12.45 -9.20
C LEU A 5 0.21 -12.15 -8.68
N GLY A 6 -0.29 -12.94 -7.74
CA GLY A 6 -1.61 -12.74 -7.13
C GLY A 6 -2.70 -13.62 -7.72
N VAL A 7 -3.89 -13.08 -7.99
CA VAL A 7 -5.04 -13.83 -8.51
C VAL A 7 -4.84 -14.11 -9.99
N LEU A 8 -4.70 -15.39 -10.37
CA LEU A 8 -4.40 -15.80 -11.75
C LEU A 8 -5.65 -16.20 -12.54
N GLU A 9 -6.75 -15.50 -12.30
CA GLU A 9 -8.02 -15.69 -13.01
C GLU A 9 -8.86 -14.42 -13.00
N GLY A 10 -9.86 -14.34 -13.86
CA GLY A 10 -10.78 -13.20 -13.90
C GLY A 10 -10.30 -12.05 -14.78
N GLN A 11 -11.05 -10.95 -14.71
CA GLN A 11 -10.89 -9.81 -15.60
C GLN A 11 -9.58 -9.05 -15.37
N GLU A 12 -9.16 -8.93 -14.11
CA GLU A 12 -7.93 -8.28 -13.73
C GLU A 12 -6.70 -9.07 -14.24
N TYR A 13 -6.77 -10.41 -14.20
CA TYR A 13 -5.72 -11.26 -14.77
C TYR A 13 -5.59 -11.11 -16.29
N GLU A 14 -6.72 -11.07 -17.00
CA GLU A 14 -6.71 -10.82 -18.45
C GLU A 14 -6.12 -9.44 -18.78
N ALA A 15 -6.40 -8.43 -17.95
CA ALA A 15 -5.78 -7.12 -18.08
C ALA A 15 -4.28 -7.15 -17.79
N ALA A 16 -3.83 -7.95 -16.83
CA ALA A 16 -2.40 -8.15 -16.55
C ALA A 16 -1.67 -8.83 -17.72
N LEU A 17 -2.28 -9.86 -18.32
CA LEU A 17 -1.76 -10.50 -19.52
C LEU A 17 -1.71 -9.51 -20.70
N HIS A 18 -2.67 -8.62 -20.78
CA HIS A 18 -2.68 -7.56 -21.79
C HIS A 18 -1.52 -6.58 -21.56
N VAL A 19 -1.33 -6.07 -20.37
CA VAL A 19 -0.19 -5.18 -20.03
C VAL A 19 1.14 -5.86 -20.31
N ARG A 20 1.29 -7.15 -19.96
CA ARG A 20 2.48 -7.92 -20.31
C ARG A 20 2.73 -7.97 -21.81
N ARG A 21 1.70 -8.18 -22.63
CA ARG A 21 1.82 -8.17 -24.10
C ARG A 21 2.25 -6.81 -24.62
N LEU A 22 1.73 -5.72 -24.07
CA LEU A 22 2.10 -4.35 -24.44
C LEU A 22 3.58 -4.06 -24.12
N LEU A 23 4.06 -4.48 -22.95
CA LEU A 23 5.46 -4.37 -22.56
C LEU A 23 6.38 -5.13 -23.51
N LEU A 24 6.04 -6.37 -23.86
CA LEU A 24 6.83 -7.21 -24.77
C LEU A 24 6.74 -6.74 -26.23
N LYS A 25 5.66 -6.07 -26.61
CA LYS A 25 5.57 -5.43 -27.94
C LYS A 25 6.50 -4.23 -28.05
N LEU A 26 6.61 -3.43 -26.99
CA LEU A 26 7.51 -2.26 -26.96
C LEU A 26 8.98 -2.68 -26.80
N TRP A 27 9.25 -3.63 -25.91
CA TRP A 27 10.58 -4.10 -25.61
C TRP A 27 10.64 -5.65 -25.64
N PRO A 28 10.78 -6.25 -26.82
CA PRO A 28 10.77 -7.73 -26.96
C PRO A 28 11.86 -8.44 -26.17
N ASP A 29 12.99 -7.80 -25.97
CA ASP A 29 14.15 -8.31 -25.24
C ASP A 29 13.87 -8.48 -23.73
N LEU A 30 12.84 -7.85 -23.18
CA LEU A 30 12.40 -8.07 -21.78
C LEU A 30 12.07 -9.54 -21.50
N ALA A 31 11.65 -10.30 -22.51
CA ALA A 31 11.35 -11.73 -22.34
C ALA A 31 12.58 -12.54 -21.90
N GLN A 32 13.78 -12.09 -22.27
CA GLN A 32 15.04 -12.80 -22.03
C GLN A 32 15.95 -12.06 -21.04
N SER A 33 15.64 -10.82 -20.69
CA SER A 33 16.44 -10.04 -19.74
C SER A 33 16.39 -10.67 -18.35
N ARG A 34 17.57 -10.79 -17.72
CA ARG A 34 17.70 -11.22 -16.33
C ARG A 34 17.88 -10.04 -15.36
N GLU A 35 18.31 -8.90 -15.87
CA GLU A 35 18.62 -7.70 -15.08
C GLU A 35 17.43 -6.76 -14.99
N ASP A 36 16.56 -6.78 -16.02
CA ASP A 36 15.33 -6.02 -16.02
C ASP A 36 14.21 -6.81 -15.37
N VAL A 37 13.53 -6.20 -14.42
CA VAL A 37 12.44 -6.83 -13.67
C VAL A 37 11.17 -6.00 -13.82
N VAL A 38 10.09 -6.66 -14.21
CA VAL A 38 8.73 -6.08 -14.12
C VAL A 38 7.84 -7.07 -13.39
N LYS A 39 7.17 -6.61 -12.34
CA LYS A 39 6.17 -7.37 -11.61
C LYS A 39 4.80 -6.76 -11.78
N ILE A 40 3.82 -7.60 -12.08
CA ILE A 40 2.41 -7.23 -12.23
C ILE A 40 1.64 -7.97 -11.15
N PHE A 41 1.18 -7.25 -10.14
CA PHE A 41 0.36 -7.80 -9.06
C PHE A 41 -1.11 -7.67 -9.43
N VAL A 42 -1.86 -8.77 -9.34
CA VAL A 42 -3.27 -8.87 -9.72
C VAL A 42 -4.13 -9.04 -8.48
N GLY A 43 -5.14 -8.20 -8.32
CA GLY A 43 -6.07 -8.29 -7.19
C GLY A 43 -5.39 -8.09 -5.84
N PHE A 44 -4.49 -7.11 -5.76
CA PHE A 44 -3.70 -6.84 -4.56
C PHE A 44 -4.57 -6.36 -3.41
N LYS A 45 -4.37 -6.94 -2.22
CA LYS A 45 -5.18 -6.65 -1.03
C LYS A 45 -4.37 -5.89 0.03
N MET A 46 -4.83 -4.71 0.38
CA MET A 46 -4.27 -3.89 1.46
C MET A 46 -5.23 -3.83 2.64
N TYR A 47 -5.19 -4.83 3.48
CA TYR A 47 -6.12 -4.91 4.62
C TYR A 47 -5.88 -3.81 5.65
N GLY A 48 -6.99 -3.21 6.14
CA GLY A 48 -6.93 -2.11 7.12
C GLY A 48 -6.73 -0.72 6.52
N TYR A 49 -6.70 -0.59 5.19
CA TYR A 49 -6.68 0.68 4.48
C TYR A 49 -8.10 1.10 4.04
N LYS A 50 -8.29 2.38 3.70
CA LYS A 50 -9.61 2.88 3.25
C LYS A 50 -10.09 2.20 1.98
N VAL A 51 -9.16 1.92 1.08
CA VAL A 51 -9.38 1.11 -0.11
C VAL A 51 -8.49 -0.11 0.04
N GLU A 52 -9.10 -1.28 0.07
CA GLU A 52 -8.38 -2.53 0.33
C GLU A 52 -8.02 -3.27 -0.96
N ASP A 53 -8.78 -3.04 -2.03
CA ASP A 53 -8.65 -3.76 -3.29
C ASP A 53 -8.02 -2.88 -4.37
N LEU A 54 -6.93 -3.36 -4.97
CA LEU A 54 -6.32 -2.78 -6.15
C LEU A 54 -6.35 -3.80 -7.28
N ASP A 55 -6.88 -3.41 -8.43
CA ASP A 55 -7.05 -4.31 -9.56
C ASP A 55 -5.68 -4.75 -10.09
N LEU A 56 -4.78 -3.81 -10.43
CA LEU A 56 -3.41 -4.09 -10.83
C LEU A 56 -2.42 -3.12 -10.19
N ILE A 57 -1.26 -3.65 -9.80
CA ILE A 57 -0.06 -2.86 -9.54
C ILE A 57 1.01 -3.31 -10.53
N VAL A 58 1.63 -2.38 -11.24
CA VAL A 58 2.72 -2.68 -12.17
C VAL A 58 3.96 -1.94 -11.73
N VAL A 59 5.00 -2.69 -11.40
CA VAL A 59 6.29 -2.13 -10.96
C VAL A 59 7.38 -2.62 -11.89
N GLY A 60 8.15 -1.70 -12.44
CA GLY A 60 9.24 -2.02 -13.33
C GLY A 60 10.53 -1.33 -12.90
N GLN A 61 11.65 -2.06 -13.01
CA GLN A 61 12.99 -1.54 -12.88
C GLN A 61 13.88 -2.12 -13.97
N PHE A 62 14.63 -1.26 -14.61
CA PHE A 62 15.54 -1.59 -15.70
C PHE A 62 16.99 -1.30 -15.29
N ALA A 63 17.88 -2.20 -15.63
CA ALA A 63 19.33 -2.05 -15.40
C ALA A 63 19.88 -0.81 -16.13
N SER A 64 19.36 -0.53 -17.32
CA SER A 64 19.63 0.67 -18.10
C SER A 64 18.34 1.36 -18.52
N PRO A 65 18.31 2.71 -18.62
CA PRO A 65 17.13 3.43 -19.07
C PRO A 65 16.66 2.95 -20.44
N ARG A 66 15.40 2.59 -20.56
CA ARG A 66 14.78 2.13 -21.81
C ARG A 66 14.14 3.26 -22.56
N ALA A 67 14.52 3.43 -23.83
CA ALA A 67 13.99 4.47 -24.70
C ALA A 67 12.55 4.16 -25.11
N PHE A 68 11.78 5.21 -25.37
CA PHE A 68 10.45 5.17 -25.98
C PHE A 68 10.18 6.45 -26.79
N ASP A 69 9.24 6.38 -27.73
CA ASP A 69 8.90 7.50 -28.55
C ASP A 69 7.94 8.47 -27.85
N VAL A 70 8.17 9.77 -28.02
CA VAL A 70 7.38 10.83 -27.40
C VAL A 70 6.38 11.41 -28.38
N GLU A 71 5.09 11.31 -28.07
CA GLU A 71 3.99 11.75 -28.94
C GLU A 71 3.48 13.17 -28.62
N TRP A 72 4.04 13.89 -27.65
CA TRP A 72 3.42 15.13 -27.15
C TRP A 72 4.45 16.16 -26.63
N LYS A 73 3.94 17.41 -26.46
CA LYS A 73 4.74 18.50 -25.87
C LYS A 73 4.85 18.38 -24.37
N PHE A 74 6.04 18.55 -23.86
CA PHE A 74 6.32 18.71 -22.43
C PHE A 74 5.97 20.14 -22.00
N TYR A 75 5.27 20.27 -20.87
CA TYR A 75 4.91 21.55 -20.26
C TYR A 75 5.57 21.67 -18.89
N PRO A 76 6.89 21.96 -18.82
CA PRO A 76 7.56 22.19 -17.54
C PRO A 76 7.05 23.48 -16.90
N ARG A 77 7.02 23.54 -15.56
CA ARG A 77 6.45 24.69 -14.84
C ARG A 77 7.16 26.02 -15.11
N ASP A 78 8.45 25.97 -15.36
CA ASP A 78 9.33 27.17 -15.41
C ASP A 78 9.97 27.38 -16.80
N MET A 79 9.45 26.76 -17.85
CA MET A 79 10.08 26.78 -19.18
C MET A 79 9.02 26.70 -20.28
N GLU A 80 9.38 27.15 -21.48
CA GLU A 80 8.52 27.00 -22.65
C GLU A 80 8.25 25.52 -23.01
N PRO A 81 7.05 25.21 -23.49
CA PRO A 81 6.71 23.87 -23.93
C PRO A 81 7.66 23.40 -25.05
N PHE A 82 8.16 22.18 -24.95
CA PHE A 82 9.02 21.60 -25.98
C PHE A 82 8.69 20.15 -26.27
N VAL A 83 9.07 19.68 -27.45
CA VAL A 83 9.02 18.24 -27.80
C VAL A 83 10.39 17.64 -27.49
N PRO A 84 10.48 16.67 -26.58
CA PRO A 84 11.75 15.98 -26.32
C PRO A 84 12.24 15.27 -27.58
N LYS A 85 13.54 15.32 -27.85
CA LYS A 85 14.17 14.55 -28.94
C LYS A 85 14.34 13.07 -28.58
N ALA A 86 14.37 12.77 -27.30
CA ALA A 86 14.45 11.39 -26.79
C ALA A 86 13.85 11.34 -25.38
N ALA A 87 13.19 10.24 -25.07
CA ALA A 87 12.74 9.93 -23.73
C ALA A 87 13.18 8.53 -23.33
N SER A 88 13.38 8.34 -22.04
CA SER A 88 13.67 7.04 -21.46
C SER A 88 12.99 6.88 -20.11
N VAL A 89 12.84 5.64 -19.68
CA VAL A 89 12.34 5.27 -18.36
C VAL A 89 13.31 4.29 -17.71
N ARG A 90 13.63 4.53 -16.44
CA ARG A 90 14.48 3.63 -15.66
C ARG A 90 13.66 2.74 -14.74
N ASN A 91 12.67 3.32 -14.09
CA ASN A 91 11.76 2.59 -13.22
C ASN A 91 10.38 3.27 -13.21
N PHE A 92 9.36 2.52 -12.83
CA PHE A 92 7.99 3.03 -12.68
C PHE A 92 7.18 2.17 -11.70
N ALA A 93 6.20 2.80 -11.05
CA ALA A 93 5.22 2.15 -10.20
C ALA A 93 3.82 2.69 -10.52
N LEU A 94 2.92 1.81 -10.93
CA LEU A 94 1.58 2.13 -11.40
C LEU A 94 0.53 1.41 -10.58
N VAL A 95 -0.56 2.10 -10.25
CA VAL A 95 -1.80 1.51 -9.80
C VAL A 95 -2.82 1.68 -10.92
N ILE A 96 -3.34 0.57 -11.44
CA ILE A 96 -4.26 0.57 -12.57
C ILE A 96 -5.61 0.04 -12.12
N GLU A 97 -6.63 0.86 -12.23
CA GLU A 97 -8.03 0.44 -12.09
C GLU A 97 -8.52 -0.08 -13.44
N VAL A 98 -9.05 -1.30 -13.49
CA VAL A 98 -9.52 -1.96 -14.71
C VAL A 98 -11.03 -1.85 -14.83
N LYS A 99 -11.52 -1.45 -16.02
CA LYS A 99 -12.94 -1.34 -16.32
C LYS A 99 -13.27 -1.96 -17.68
N SER A 100 -14.26 -2.84 -17.71
CA SER A 100 -14.73 -3.53 -18.93
C SER A 100 -16.01 -2.94 -19.51
N HIS A 101 -16.41 -1.74 -19.07
CA HIS A 101 -17.64 -1.09 -19.53
C HIS A 101 -17.55 -0.75 -21.01
N ASP A 102 -18.69 -0.83 -21.68
CA ASP A 102 -18.87 -0.29 -23.04
C ASP A 102 -19.06 1.25 -23.02
N ALA A 103 -19.14 1.86 -24.21
CA ALA A 103 -19.28 3.31 -24.36
C ALA A 103 -20.54 3.87 -23.67
N SER A 104 -21.62 3.09 -23.58
CA SER A 104 -22.87 3.51 -22.91
C SER A 104 -22.76 3.50 -21.39
N GLY A 105 -21.79 2.77 -20.87
CA GLY A 105 -21.49 2.63 -19.46
C GLY A 105 -20.40 3.57 -18.93
N VAL A 106 -19.85 4.47 -19.77
CA VAL A 106 -18.79 5.40 -19.38
C VAL A 106 -19.17 6.83 -19.75
N ARG A 107 -18.84 7.77 -18.86
CA ARG A 107 -18.96 9.21 -19.16
C ARG A 107 -17.76 9.96 -18.62
N PHE A 108 -17.41 11.03 -19.33
CA PHE A 108 -16.34 11.94 -18.95
C PHE A 108 -16.90 13.34 -18.70
N ASP A 109 -16.53 13.95 -17.59
CA ASP A 109 -16.86 15.32 -17.24
C ASP A 109 -15.56 16.03 -16.79
N GLY A 110 -14.98 16.78 -17.72
CA GLY A 110 -13.68 17.43 -17.53
C GLY A 110 -12.58 16.42 -17.16
N LYS A 111 -12.11 16.47 -15.91
CA LYS A 111 -11.06 15.56 -15.40
C LYS A 111 -11.61 14.33 -14.67
N VAL A 112 -12.90 14.07 -14.78
CA VAL A 112 -13.58 13.00 -14.05
C VAL A 112 -14.10 11.95 -15.02
N ALA A 113 -13.79 10.68 -14.76
CA ALA A 113 -14.39 9.53 -15.40
C ALA A 113 -15.36 8.86 -14.44
N SER A 114 -16.55 8.51 -14.90
CA SER A 114 -17.57 7.78 -14.15
C SER A 114 -18.05 6.58 -14.94
N VAL A 115 -18.37 5.50 -14.25
CA VAL A 115 -18.93 4.28 -14.84
C VAL A 115 -20.28 3.94 -14.26
N ARG A 116 -21.12 3.31 -15.08
CA ARG A 116 -22.48 2.95 -14.74
C ARG A 116 -22.55 1.50 -14.25
N TYR A 117 -23.03 1.31 -13.04
CA TYR A 117 -23.38 -0.01 -12.51
C TYR A 117 -24.88 -0.17 -12.44
N ILE A 118 -25.35 -1.38 -12.69
CA ILE A 118 -26.75 -1.76 -12.49
C ILE A 118 -26.81 -2.64 -11.25
N ARG A 119 -27.38 -2.11 -10.15
CA ARG A 119 -27.56 -2.84 -8.90
C ARG A 119 -29.06 -2.87 -8.57
N ASN A 120 -29.61 -4.05 -8.38
CA ASN A 120 -31.05 -4.24 -8.08
C ASN A 120 -31.98 -3.53 -9.09
N GLY A 121 -31.65 -3.59 -10.39
CA GLY A 121 -32.41 -2.93 -11.46
C GLY A 121 -32.30 -1.41 -11.53
N ARG A 122 -31.49 -0.77 -10.66
CA ARG A 122 -31.23 0.68 -10.68
C ARG A 122 -29.84 0.97 -11.22
N ALA A 123 -29.77 1.92 -12.14
CA ALA A 123 -28.51 2.42 -12.65
C ALA A 123 -27.91 3.44 -11.68
N THR A 124 -26.66 3.25 -11.25
CA THR A 124 -25.87 4.17 -10.42
C THR A 124 -24.58 4.51 -11.14
N TRP A 125 -24.15 5.76 -11.05
CA TRP A 125 -22.88 6.21 -11.59
C TRP A 125 -21.87 6.35 -10.46
N GLU A 126 -20.71 5.74 -10.63
CA GLU A 126 -19.61 5.82 -9.66
C GLU A 126 -18.41 6.52 -10.30
N CYS A 127 -17.78 7.44 -9.55
CA CYS A 127 -16.60 8.15 -9.97
C CYS A 127 -15.36 7.24 -9.85
N VAL A 128 -14.86 6.77 -11.00
CA VAL A 128 -13.66 5.90 -11.04
C VAL A 128 -12.37 6.68 -10.84
N THR A 129 -12.32 7.92 -11.28
CA THR A 129 -11.13 8.77 -11.11
C THR A 129 -10.83 8.98 -9.63
N GLU A 130 -11.85 9.26 -8.82
CA GLU A 130 -11.66 9.45 -7.38
C GLU A 130 -11.28 8.14 -6.69
N LYS A 131 -11.94 7.04 -7.07
CA LYS A 131 -11.61 5.71 -6.55
C LYS A 131 -10.14 5.36 -6.82
N ASN A 132 -9.70 5.49 -8.08
CA ASN A 132 -8.32 5.16 -8.47
C ASN A 132 -7.29 6.06 -7.78
N ARG A 133 -7.60 7.36 -7.66
CA ARG A 133 -6.77 8.29 -6.90
C ARG A 133 -6.63 7.88 -5.43
N LEU A 134 -7.72 7.46 -4.79
CA LEU A 134 -7.68 6.95 -3.42
C LEU A 134 -6.87 5.66 -3.31
N GLN A 135 -7.01 4.74 -4.26
CA GLN A 135 -6.19 3.52 -4.34
C GLN A 135 -4.70 3.87 -4.40
N MET A 136 -4.31 4.80 -5.26
CA MET A 136 -2.92 5.25 -5.37
C MET A 136 -2.40 5.85 -4.05
N PHE A 137 -3.19 6.69 -3.37
CA PHE A 137 -2.79 7.27 -2.09
C PHE A 137 -2.67 6.23 -0.98
N GLU A 138 -3.61 5.28 -0.90
CA GLU A 138 -3.54 4.21 0.09
C GLU A 138 -2.35 3.27 -0.20
N PHE A 139 -2.05 3.00 -1.47
CA PHE A 139 -0.85 2.25 -1.84
C PHE A 139 0.44 2.99 -1.48
N LYS A 140 0.51 4.30 -1.71
CA LYS A 140 1.65 5.12 -1.23
C LYS A 140 1.82 5.06 0.29
N LYS A 141 0.72 5.11 1.02
CA LYS A 141 0.71 4.95 2.47
C LYS A 141 1.19 3.56 2.89
N TYR A 142 0.77 2.52 2.17
CA TYR A 142 1.24 1.14 2.35
C TYR A 142 2.76 1.07 2.13
N LEU A 143 3.27 1.60 1.03
CA LEU A 143 4.71 1.67 0.75
C LEU A 143 5.47 2.44 1.85
N GLY A 144 4.93 3.55 2.32
CA GLY A 144 5.54 4.32 3.41
C GLY A 144 5.70 3.53 4.69
N ARG A 145 4.73 2.67 5.05
CA ARG A 145 4.85 1.77 6.21
C ARG A 145 5.95 0.72 6.07
N HIS A 146 6.33 0.41 4.83
CA HIS A 146 7.45 -0.49 4.52
C HIS A 146 8.78 0.25 4.28
N GLY A 147 8.84 1.56 4.58
CA GLY A 147 10.03 2.37 4.36
C GLY A 147 10.34 2.62 2.87
N LEU A 148 9.30 2.61 2.03
CA LEU A 148 9.35 2.79 0.57
C LEU A 148 8.62 4.08 0.15
N ASP A 149 8.50 5.07 1.03
CA ASP A 149 7.81 6.35 0.84
C ASP A 149 8.41 7.22 -0.28
N GLN A 150 9.66 6.98 -0.65
CA GLN A 150 10.37 7.67 -1.72
C GLN A 150 9.92 7.25 -3.13
N ILE A 151 9.12 6.17 -3.26
CA ILE A 151 8.59 5.73 -4.54
C ILE A 151 7.45 6.63 -4.98
N HIS A 152 7.59 7.20 -6.18
CA HIS A 152 6.49 7.91 -6.82
C HIS A 152 5.57 6.90 -7.52
N VAL A 153 4.32 6.83 -7.08
CA VAL A 153 3.30 5.96 -7.67
C VAL A 153 2.36 6.79 -8.52
N GLN A 154 1.99 6.27 -9.69
CA GLN A 154 1.06 6.90 -10.60
C GLN A 154 -0.23 6.07 -10.74
N ASP A 155 -1.37 6.75 -10.86
CA ASP A 155 -2.68 6.16 -11.07
C ASP A 155 -3.07 6.17 -12.55
N LEU A 156 -3.63 5.06 -13.03
CA LEU A 156 -4.17 4.91 -14.37
C LEU A 156 -5.51 4.18 -14.33
N ILE A 157 -6.38 4.49 -15.30
CA ILE A 157 -7.64 3.76 -15.52
C ILE A 157 -7.57 3.13 -16.91
N LEU A 158 -7.71 1.81 -16.97
CA LEU A 158 -7.70 1.04 -18.20
C LEU A 158 -9.12 0.56 -18.53
N PHE A 159 -9.68 1.09 -19.61
CA PHE A 159 -10.97 0.67 -20.15
C PHE A 159 -10.77 -0.43 -21.18
N THR A 160 -10.82 -1.70 -20.77
CA THR A 160 -10.56 -2.85 -21.66
C THR A 160 -11.64 -3.05 -22.73
N GLY A 161 -12.85 -2.56 -22.47
CA GLY A 161 -13.99 -2.62 -23.41
C GLY A 161 -14.07 -1.47 -24.40
N LEU A 162 -13.19 -0.47 -24.35
CA LEU A 162 -13.20 0.72 -25.19
C LEU A 162 -11.87 0.87 -25.92
N ARG A 163 -11.90 1.46 -27.12
CA ARG A 163 -10.70 1.86 -27.86
C ARG A 163 -10.28 3.27 -27.47
N GLU A 164 -9.03 3.63 -27.72
CA GLU A 164 -8.52 5.00 -27.56
C GLU A 164 -9.38 6.03 -28.32
N SER A 165 -9.88 5.66 -29.53
CA SER A 165 -10.79 6.47 -30.36
C SER A 165 -12.14 6.72 -29.69
N ASP A 166 -12.60 5.80 -28.83
CA ASP A 166 -13.92 5.85 -28.21
C ASP A 166 -13.93 6.69 -26.92
N LEU A 167 -12.77 7.24 -26.53
CA LEU A 167 -12.56 8.01 -25.32
C LEU A 167 -12.31 9.52 -25.60
N PRO A 168 -13.23 10.26 -26.25
CA PRO A 168 -13.03 11.66 -26.54
C PRO A 168 -13.05 12.51 -25.27
N LYS A 169 -12.21 13.54 -25.20
CA LYS A 169 -12.16 14.51 -24.08
C LYS A 169 -11.98 13.86 -22.69
N ARG A 170 -11.37 12.70 -22.66
CA ARG A 170 -11.11 11.96 -21.41
C ARG A 170 -10.04 12.63 -20.52
N PRO A 171 -10.01 12.34 -19.23
CA PRO A 171 -8.85 12.59 -18.39
C PRO A 171 -7.60 11.90 -18.98
N HIS A 172 -6.44 12.53 -18.85
CA HIS A 172 -5.21 12.03 -19.47
C HIS A 172 -4.74 10.66 -18.90
N ASN A 173 -5.12 10.32 -17.65
CA ASN A 173 -4.84 9.03 -17.03
C ASN A 173 -5.86 7.92 -17.37
N CYS A 174 -6.80 8.17 -18.30
CA CYS A 174 -7.72 7.17 -18.81
C CYS A 174 -7.22 6.65 -20.17
N LEU A 175 -7.10 5.34 -20.29
CA LEU A 175 -6.56 4.63 -21.44
C LEU A 175 -7.58 3.63 -22.00
N GLY A 176 -7.61 3.48 -23.31
CA GLY A 176 -8.39 2.43 -23.99
C GLY A 176 -7.69 1.09 -23.98
N GLY A 177 -8.42 0.02 -24.23
CA GLY A 177 -7.89 -1.34 -24.28
C GLY A 177 -6.93 -1.60 -25.45
N ASP A 178 -6.87 -0.71 -26.44
CA ASP A 178 -5.92 -0.76 -27.55
C ASP A 178 -4.73 0.20 -27.38
N ALA A 179 -4.62 0.90 -26.22
CA ALA A 179 -3.49 1.77 -25.94
C ALA A 179 -2.17 0.99 -25.93
N SER A 180 -1.13 1.54 -26.55
CA SER A 180 0.22 0.97 -26.48
C SER A 180 0.87 1.24 -25.12
N PHE A 181 1.92 0.49 -24.76
CA PHE A 181 2.69 0.80 -23.55
C PHE A 181 3.46 2.13 -23.68
N GLU A 182 3.84 2.52 -24.87
CA GLU A 182 4.37 3.86 -25.13
C GLU A 182 3.35 4.95 -24.75
N ARG A 183 2.07 4.73 -25.06
CA ARG A 183 1.00 5.64 -24.63
C ARG A 183 0.91 5.74 -23.11
N VAL A 184 1.07 4.62 -22.38
CA VAL A 184 1.20 4.61 -20.91
C VAL A 184 2.37 5.49 -20.47
N LEU A 185 3.56 5.28 -21.05
CA LEU A 185 4.76 6.07 -20.71
C LEU A 185 4.60 7.56 -21.04
N ASN A 186 3.93 7.88 -22.14
CA ASN A 186 3.62 9.26 -22.50
C ASN A 186 2.69 9.92 -21.46
N VAL A 187 1.69 9.20 -20.96
CA VAL A 187 0.83 9.69 -19.85
C VAL A 187 1.65 9.92 -18.60
N LEU A 188 2.53 8.97 -18.23
CA LEU A 188 3.41 9.11 -17.06
C LEU A 188 4.31 10.34 -17.18
N GLY A 189 4.87 10.58 -18.35
CA GLY A 189 5.72 11.74 -18.62
C GLY A 189 4.99 13.08 -18.47
N GLN A 190 3.68 13.13 -18.78
CA GLN A 190 2.88 14.35 -18.58
C GLN A 190 2.64 14.68 -17.11
N ILE A 191 2.57 13.66 -16.26
CA ILE A 191 2.20 13.79 -14.85
C ILE A 191 3.46 13.86 -13.96
N ALA A 192 4.49 13.05 -14.26
CA ALA A 192 5.73 13.01 -13.52
C ALA A 192 6.54 14.31 -13.71
N ARG A 193 7.44 14.59 -12.76
CA ARG A 193 8.48 15.62 -12.93
C ARG A 193 9.73 14.92 -13.48
N PRO A 194 9.87 14.80 -14.80
CA PRO A 194 10.99 14.08 -15.37
C PRO A 194 12.30 14.83 -15.11
N TYR A 195 13.34 14.06 -14.93
CA TYR A 195 14.68 14.61 -14.98
C TYR A 195 15.01 15.03 -16.42
N ARG A 196 15.48 16.25 -16.60
CA ARG A 196 15.81 16.81 -17.91
C ARG A 196 17.33 16.96 -18.07
N ASN A 197 17.82 16.45 -19.18
CA ASN A 197 19.19 16.72 -19.61
C ASN A 197 19.16 17.22 -21.06
N GLY A 198 19.23 18.55 -21.24
CA GLY A 198 19.05 19.19 -22.54
C GLY A 198 17.68 18.91 -23.15
N ASN A 199 17.63 18.27 -24.33
CA ASN A 199 16.41 17.86 -25.05
C ASN A 199 16.00 16.39 -24.76
N ARG A 200 16.62 15.76 -23.76
CA ARG A 200 16.31 14.40 -23.32
C ARG A 200 15.49 14.46 -22.03
N VAL A 201 14.55 13.55 -21.90
CA VAL A 201 13.69 13.41 -20.75
C VAL A 201 13.83 12.00 -20.19
N ASP A 202 14.21 11.88 -18.93
CA ASP A 202 14.32 10.62 -18.25
C ASP A 202 13.24 10.51 -17.17
N LEU A 203 12.40 9.49 -17.26
CA LEU A 203 11.39 9.17 -16.26
C LEU A 203 12.02 8.32 -15.15
N VAL A 204 12.02 8.85 -13.93
CA VAL A 204 12.54 8.17 -12.74
C VAL A 204 11.54 8.34 -11.61
N PHE A 205 11.00 7.24 -11.10
CA PHE A 205 9.97 7.24 -10.08
C PHE A 205 10.51 6.97 -8.67
N GLY A 206 11.80 6.80 -8.54
CA GLY A 206 12.51 6.61 -7.27
C GLY A 206 13.94 6.12 -7.47
N ALA A 207 14.72 6.08 -6.39
CA ALA A 207 16.06 5.54 -6.41
C ALA A 207 16.06 4.03 -6.72
N GLY A 208 17.06 3.53 -7.43
CA GLY A 208 17.16 2.13 -7.84
C GLY A 208 17.11 1.17 -6.64
N GLU A 209 17.86 1.45 -5.58
CA GLU A 209 17.90 0.63 -4.36
C GLU A 209 16.51 0.47 -3.69
N VAL A 210 15.67 1.51 -3.76
CA VAL A 210 14.32 1.48 -3.21
C VAL A 210 13.41 0.60 -4.06
N PHE A 211 13.59 0.63 -5.40
CA PHE A 211 12.88 -0.26 -6.31
C PHE A 211 13.34 -1.72 -6.18
N GLU A 212 14.63 -1.97 -5.96
CA GLU A 212 15.14 -3.32 -5.68
C GLU A 212 14.47 -3.90 -4.43
N ARG A 213 14.33 -3.10 -3.38
CA ARG A 213 13.60 -3.50 -2.17
C ARG A 213 12.10 -3.76 -2.43
N LEU A 214 11.44 -2.92 -3.23
CA LEU A 214 10.05 -3.12 -3.62
C LEU A 214 9.86 -4.42 -4.41
N LEU A 215 10.81 -4.75 -5.27
CA LEU A 215 10.77 -5.95 -6.11
C LEU A 215 11.35 -7.20 -5.41
N SER A 216 11.84 -7.06 -4.16
CA SER A 216 12.38 -8.18 -3.40
C SER A 216 11.28 -9.14 -2.92
N THR A 217 11.69 -10.37 -2.61
CA THR A 217 10.80 -11.41 -2.07
C THR A 217 10.16 -11.04 -0.73
N GLU A 218 10.73 -10.08 0.03
CA GLU A 218 10.13 -9.58 1.27
C GLU A 218 8.81 -8.83 1.02
N PHE A 219 8.70 -8.10 -0.09
CA PHE A 219 7.45 -7.45 -0.49
C PHE A 219 6.36 -8.47 -0.83
N GLU A 220 6.70 -9.58 -1.47
CA GLU A 220 5.78 -10.65 -1.83
C GLU A 220 5.24 -11.41 -0.61
N LEU A 221 6.06 -11.59 0.43
CA LEU A 221 5.67 -12.33 1.64
C LEU A 221 4.55 -11.66 2.44
N PHE A 222 4.33 -10.35 2.30
CA PHE A 222 3.22 -9.67 2.94
C PHE A 222 1.88 -9.94 2.26
N ASP A 223 1.87 -10.30 0.97
CA ASP A 223 0.66 -10.59 0.20
C ASP A 223 0.11 -12.01 0.40
N THR A 224 0.89 -12.92 0.97
CA THR A 224 0.48 -14.32 1.13
C THR A 224 -0.40 -14.60 2.36
N LEU A 225 -0.58 -13.61 3.25
CA LEU A 225 -1.43 -13.72 4.43
C LEU A 225 -2.88 -13.37 4.11
N GLU A 226 -3.64 -14.33 3.60
CA GLU A 226 -5.09 -14.14 3.48
C GLU A 226 -5.77 -14.10 4.85
N PRO A 227 -6.46 -13.00 5.20
CA PRO A 227 -7.21 -12.93 6.43
C PRO A 227 -8.50 -13.73 6.33
N THR A 228 -8.75 -14.54 7.35
CA THR A 228 -10.04 -15.20 7.53
C THR A 228 -11.14 -14.14 7.80
N PRO A 229 -12.45 -14.50 7.67
CA PRO A 229 -13.54 -13.59 8.04
C PRO A 229 -13.43 -13.06 9.49
N LEU A 230 -12.88 -13.87 10.39
CA LEU A 230 -12.64 -13.48 11.78
C LEU A 230 -11.48 -12.47 11.88
N ASP A 231 -10.39 -12.68 11.12
CA ASP A 231 -9.29 -11.73 11.04
C ASP A 231 -9.77 -10.37 10.51
N ARG A 232 -10.57 -10.35 9.44
CA ARG A 232 -11.14 -9.12 8.87
C ARG A 232 -11.95 -8.34 9.90
N ARG A 233 -12.87 -9.02 10.60
CA ARG A 233 -13.66 -8.39 11.67
C ARG A 233 -12.77 -7.82 12.77
N ARG A 234 -11.70 -8.52 13.15
CA ARG A 234 -10.75 -8.05 14.17
C ARG A 234 -9.94 -6.85 13.67
N MET A 235 -9.47 -6.88 12.43
CA MET A 235 -8.75 -5.77 11.80
C MET A 235 -9.63 -4.51 11.74
N ASP A 236 -10.89 -4.65 11.37
CA ASP A 236 -11.85 -3.53 11.35
C ASP A 236 -12.03 -2.94 12.75
N MET A 237 -12.15 -3.77 13.78
CA MET A 237 -12.24 -3.28 15.16
C MET A 237 -10.97 -2.56 15.61
N ILE A 238 -9.79 -2.98 15.17
CA ILE A 238 -8.52 -2.38 15.56
C ILE A 238 -8.23 -1.11 14.76
N ALA A 239 -8.39 -1.14 13.43
CA ALA A 239 -7.97 -0.06 12.55
C ALA A 239 -9.05 1.03 12.36
N LYS A 240 -10.32 0.63 12.24
CA LYS A 240 -11.41 1.53 11.83
C LYS A 240 -12.26 2.07 12.99
N ARG A 241 -12.27 1.38 14.14
CA ARG A 241 -13.07 1.84 15.27
C ARG A 241 -12.43 3.07 15.92
N ALA A 242 -13.22 4.10 16.15
CA ALA A 242 -12.75 5.27 16.86
C ALA A 242 -12.32 4.92 18.30
N MET A 243 -11.17 5.43 18.70
CA MET A 243 -10.64 5.34 20.05
C MET A 243 -10.35 6.77 20.54
N SER A 244 -10.57 7.02 21.82
CA SER A 244 -10.22 8.33 22.40
C SER A 244 -8.71 8.55 22.37
N ASP A 245 -8.26 9.69 21.85
CA ASP A 245 -6.85 10.07 21.82
C ASP A 245 -6.26 10.24 23.23
N ALA A 246 -7.10 10.55 24.24
CA ALA A 246 -6.67 10.63 25.62
C ALA A 246 -6.00 9.36 26.13
N TRP A 247 -6.36 8.19 25.60
CA TRP A 247 -5.69 6.93 25.98
C TRP A 247 -4.29 6.81 25.38
N LEU A 248 -4.07 7.42 24.22
CA LEU A 248 -2.74 7.49 23.60
C LEU A 248 -1.82 8.47 24.33
N ASP A 249 -2.39 9.55 24.85
CA ASP A 249 -1.65 10.58 25.61
C ASP A 249 -1.17 10.04 26.96
N ASP A 250 -1.94 9.14 27.57
CA ASP A 250 -1.55 8.48 28.82
C ASP A 250 -0.44 7.41 28.64
N LEU A 251 -0.19 6.95 27.40
CA LEU A 251 0.84 5.92 27.12
C LEU A 251 2.25 6.49 27.31
N GLY A 252 3.00 5.86 28.20
CA GLY A 252 4.36 6.25 28.56
C GLY A 252 4.44 7.15 29.79
N GLU A 253 3.36 7.85 30.15
CA GLU A 253 3.30 8.74 31.30
C GLU A 253 2.56 8.12 32.49
N ARG A 254 1.57 7.28 32.22
CA ARG A 254 0.72 6.66 33.23
C ARG A 254 0.54 5.17 33.02
N GLN A 255 0.33 4.45 34.12
CA GLN A 255 -0.05 3.06 34.07
C GLN A 255 -1.56 2.94 33.82
N VAL A 256 -1.94 2.39 32.67
CA VAL A 256 -3.34 2.10 32.31
C VAL A 256 -3.64 0.62 32.64
N ILE A 257 -4.62 0.37 33.51
CA ILE A 257 -5.02 -0.98 33.89
C ILE A 257 -6.41 -1.29 33.32
N LEU A 258 -6.49 -2.22 32.35
CA LEU A 258 -7.74 -2.71 31.79
C LEU A 258 -8.28 -3.90 32.59
N LYS A 259 -9.36 -3.71 33.32
CA LYS A 259 -10.04 -4.75 34.11
C LYS A 259 -11.31 -5.22 33.41
N GLY A 260 -11.61 -6.51 33.45
CA GLY A 260 -12.82 -7.08 32.88
C GLY A 260 -12.78 -8.60 32.80
N ARG A 261 -13.92 -9.24 32.61
CA ARG A 261 -14.07 -10.71 32.43
C ARG A 261 -13.37 -11.19 31.14
N GLY A 262 -13.21 -12.52 30.99
CA GLY A 262 -12.80 -13.12 29.73
C GLY A 262 -13.73 -12.72 28.58
N GLY A 263 -13.20 -12.55 27.37
CA GLY A 263 -14.01 -12.27 26.17
C GLY A 263 -14.49 -10.83 25.95
N VAL A 264 -14.31 -9.89 26.90
CA VAL A 264 -14.78 -8.49 26.77
C VAL A 264 -13.92 -7.60 25.87
N GLY A 265 -13.01 -8.17 25.10
CA GLY A 265 -12.23 -7.44 24.10
C GLY A 265 -10.98 -6.71 24.63
N LYS A 266 -10.48 -6.98 25.84
CA LYS A 266 -9.26 -6.34 26.38
C LYS A 266 -8.06 -6.42 25.43
N THR A 267 -7.84 -7.59 24.85
CA THR A 267 -6.75 -7.79 23.89
C THR A 267 -6.93 -6.93 22.64
N VAL A 268 -8.17 -6.79 22.15
CA VAL A 268 -8.47 -5.93 21.01
C VAL A 268 -8.16 -4.47 21.33
N ILE A 269 -8.52 -3.99 22.52
CA ILE A 269 -8.22 -2.63 22.97
C ILE A 269 -6.70 -2.42 23.06
N LEU A 270 -5.94 -3.37 23.62
CA LEU A 270 -4.48 -3.27 23.68
C LEU A 270 -3.84 -3.25 22.30
N LEU A 271 -4.34 -4.08 21.37
CA LEU A 271 -3.89 -4.05 19.97
C LEU A 271 -4.24 -2.75 19.28
N GLN A 272 -5.43 -2.21 19.52
CA GLN A 272 -5.87 -0.92 19.00
C GLN A 272 -4.95 0.22 19.49
N MET A 273 -4.62 0.24 20.78
CA MET A 273 -3.67 1.21 21.35
C MET A 273 -2.29 1.09 20.69
N ALA A 274 -1.77 -0.14 20.58
CA ALA A 274 -0.46 -0.40 19.97
C ALA A 274 -0.43 -0.02 18.50
N TYR A 275 -1.49 -0.35 17.74
CA TYR A 275 -1.64 0.01 16.34
C TYR A 275 -1.71 1.53 16.14
N ARG A 276 -2.51 2.24 16.93
CA ARG A 276 -2.63 3.70 16.88
C ARG A 276 -1.34 4.41 17.28
N ALA A 277 -0.65 3.94 18.32
CA ALA A 277 0.65 4.48 18.71
C ALA A 277 1.65 4.36 17.54
N TYR A 278 1.62 3.26 16.81
CA TYR A 278 2.44 3.09 15.62
C TYR A 278 1.95 3.98 14.45
N GLU A 279 0.66 3.96 14.13
CA GLU A 279 0.10 4.68 12.97
C GLU A 279 0.26 6.20 13.09
N VAL A 280 -0.05 6.75 14.28
CA VAL A 280 -0.11 8.21 14.50
C VAL A 280 1.24 8.79 14.92
N ARG A 281 1.99 8.05 15.77
CA ARG A 281 3.21 8.55 16.42
C ARG A 281 4.47 7.82 15.99
N GLN A 282 4.37 6.81 15.14
CA GLN A 282 5.47 5.91 14.76
C GLN A 282 6.15 5.27 15.99
N GLN A 283 5.42 5.16 17.09
CA GLN A 283 5.89 4.58 18.35
C GLN A 283 5.70 3.07 18.33
N ARG A 284 6.67 2.34 18.86
CA ARG A 284 6.60 0.90 18.98
C ARG A 284 6.10 0.50 20.35
N SER A 285 5.26 -0.50 20.38
CA SER A 285 4.70 -1.06 21.61
C SER A 285 5.27 -2.43 21.89
N LEU A 286 5.61 -2.71 23.14
CA LEU A 286 6.00 -4.04 23.62
C LEU A 286 4.79 -4.75 24.20
N LEU A 287 4.32 -5.81 23.54
CA LEU A 287 3.25 -6.67 24.01
C LEU A 287 3.82 -7.93 24.66
N LEU A 288 3.59 -8.10 25.96
CA LEU A 288 4.07 -9.25 26.71
C LEU A 288 2.90 -10.18 27.05
N THR A 289 3.05 -11.45 26.76
CA THR A 289 2.13 -12.52 27.17
C THR A 289 2.89 -13.82 27.39
N PHE A 290 2.43 -14.64 28.31
CA PHE A 290 2.97 -15.99 28.55
C PHE A 290 2.27 -17.06 27.71
N ASN A 291 1.19 -16.74 27.04
CA ASN A 291 0.46 -17.68 26.18
C ASN A 291 1.04 -17.70 24.77
N LYS A 292 1.72 -18.80 24.38
CA LYS A 292 2.36 -18.96 23.07
C LYS A 292 1.36 -18.87 21.91
N ALA A 293 0.15 -19.44 22.06
CA ALA A 293 -0.87 -19.36 21.01
C ALA A 293 -1.33 -17.92 20.81
N LEU A 294 -1.50 -17.15 21.90
CA LEU A 294 -1.84 -15.74 21.80
C LEU A 294 -0.71 -14.93 21.14
N VAL A 295 0.57 -15.26 21.38
CA VAL A 295 1.68 -14.61 20.67
C VAL A 295 1.58 -14.82 19.16
N ALA A 296 1.30 -16.05 18.71
CA ALA A 296 1.14 -16.34 17.28
C ALA A 296 -0.03 -15.58 16.68
N ASP A 297 -1.18 -15.53 17.38
CA ASP A 297 -2.38 -14.80 16.95
C ASP A 297 -2.15 -13.28 16.86
N LEU A 298 -1.46 -12.70 17.86
CA LEU A 298 -1.09 -11.29 17.87
C LEU A 298 -0.14 -10.96 16.72
N ARG A 299 0.86 -11.79 16.47
CA ARG A 299 1.81 -11.63 15.35
C ARG A 299 1.09 -11.64 14.01
N ARG A 300 0.20 -12.62 13.81
CA ARG A 300 -0.62 -12.72 12.60
C ARG A 300 -1.46 -11.46 12.42
N THR A 301 -2.17 -11.03 13.46
CA THR A 301 -3.05 -9.85 13.41
C THR A 301 -2.27 -8.58 13.06
N MET A 302 -1.10 -8.37 13.68
CA MET A 302 -0.27 -7.18 13.42
C MET A 302 0.36 -7.23 12.01
N ALA A 303 0.77 -8.41 11.53
CA ALA A 303 1.25 -8.58 10.16
C ALA A 303 0.16 -8.23 9.14
N LEU A 304 -1.07 -8.73 9.34
CA LEU A 304 -2.22 -8.39 8.50
C LEU A 304 -2.57 -6.89 8.51
N LEU A 305 -2.29 -6.18 9.60
CA LEU A 305 -2.44 -4.74 9.72
C LEU A 305 -1.25 -3.94 9.14
N GLY A 306 -0.27 -4.63 8.53
CA GLY A 306 0.90 -3.99 7.94
C GLY A 306 1.87 -3.40 8.96
N VAL A 307 1.83 -3.83 10.23
CA VAL A 307 2.80 -3.40 11.23
C VAL A 307 4.09 -4.20 11.07
N PRO A 308 5.22 -3.58 10.74
CA PRO A 308 6.47 -4.29 10.46
C PRO A 308 6.99 -5.03 11.67
N LYS A 309 7.52 -6.23 11.44
CA LYS A 309 8.01 -7.18 12.47
C LYS A 309 9.27 -6.70 13.18
N SER A 310 10.13 -6.01 12.46
CA SER A 310 11.32 -5.33 12.97
C SER A 310 11.65 -4.16 12.06
N LEU A 311 12.16 -3.08 12.62
CA LEU A 311 12.82 -2.05 11.86
C LEU A 311 14.33 -2.34 11.88
N GLU A 312 14.71 -3.47 11.35
CA GLU A 312 16.09 -3.70 10.96
C GLU A 312 16.22 -3.18 9.54
N THR A 313 16.47 -1.90 9.41
CA THR A 313 17.21 -1.38 8.26
C THR A 313 17.68 0.02 8.53
N GLY A 314 18.97 0.13 8.55
CA GLY A 314 19.85 1.14 8.08
C GLY A 314 19.36 2.59 8.13
N GLY A 315 20.04 3.39 8.89
CA GLY A 315 19.95 4.82 8.85
C GLY A 315 19.86 5.41 10.23
N ASP A 316 20.98 5.86 10.67
CA ASP A 316 21.21 6.75 11.79
C ASP A 316 20.19 7.89 11.79
N ARG A 317 19.07 7.73 12.51
CA ARG A 317 18.17 8.82 12.90
C ARG A 317 17.56 8.55 14.27
N ASP A 318 18.15 9.27 15.22
CA ASP A 318 17.58 9.75 16.47
C ASP A 318 16.85 8.81 17.43
N ARG A 319 17.59 8.44 18.41
CA ARG A 319 17.51 8.23 19.89
C ARG A 319 16.15 8.29 20.59
N HIS A 320 15.02 7.90 20.02
CA HIS A 320 13.77 7.70 20.79
C HIS A 320 12.87 6.63 20.17
N SER A 321 13.40 5.44 19.91
CA SER A 321 12.60 4.34 19.39
C SER A 321 12.34 3.29 20.45
N SER A 322 11.13 3.22 20.96
CA SER A 322 10.64 2.06 21.70
C SER A 322 10.45 0.87 20.74
N ARG A 323 11.11 -0.25 21.02
CA ARG A 323 11.08 -1.45 20.17
C ARG A 323 9.86 -2.32 20.47
N VAL A 324 9.15 -2.81 19.46
CA VAL A 324 8.32 -4.02 19.63
C VAL A 324 9.27 -5.21 19.62
N LEU A 325 9.69 -5.65 20.78
CA LEU A 325 10.50 -6.85 20.93
C LEU A 325 9.57 -8.06 21.08
N TRP A 326 9.57 -8.90 20.06
CA TRP A 326 8.99 -10.23 20.19
C TRP A 326 10.04 -11.15 20.83
N PRO A 327 9.73 -11.90 21.89
CA PRO A 327 10.70 -12.82 22.45
C PRO A 327 11.06 -13.88 21.40
N ARG A 328 12.30 -13.88 20.91
CA ARG A 328 12.91 -15.08 20.33
C ARG A 328 12.98 -16.09 21.47
N ASP A 329 12.51 -17.30 21.23
CA ASP A 329 12.55 -18.47 22.09
C ASP A 329 13.26 -18.30 23.45
N ALA A 330 12.51 -17.90 24.46
CA ALA A 330 12.96 -17.95 25.83
C ALA A 330 12.80 -19.39 26.34
N SER A 331 13.60 -20.29 25.77
CA SER A 331 13.87 -21.54 26.45
C SER A 331 14.81 -21.24 27.66
N THR A 332 14.25 -21.32 28.82
CA THR A 332 14.92 -21.78 30.06
C THR A 332 15.87 -20.86 30.86
N ARG A 333 16.04 -19.56 30.61
CA ARG A 333 16.97 -18.78 31.50
C ARG A 333 16.40 -17.58 32.28
N HIS A 334 15.12 -17.19 32.13
CA HIS A 334 14.62 -15.95 32.74
C HIS A 334 13.66 -16.09 33.94
N HIS A 335 13.46 -17.30 34.48
CA HIS A 335 12.62 -17.45 35.66
C HIS A 335 13.19 -16.76 36.95
N LYS A 336 14.48 -16.46 36.99
CA LYS A 336 15.10 -15.77 38.14
C LYS A 336 15.00 -14.24 38.11
N GLN A 337 14.88 -13.61 36.95
CA GLN A 337 14.79 -12.14 36.88
C GLN A 337 13.37 -11.60 37.10
N LEU A 338 12.33 -12.31 36.67
CA LEU A 338 10.94 -11.89 36.88
C LEU A 338 10.52 -11.93 38.38
N ARG A 339 11.14 -12.79 39.20
CA ARG A 339 10.91 -12.79 40.63
C ARG A 339 11.49 -11.57 41.36
N ARG A 340 12.51 -10.91 40.83
CA ARG A 340 13.06 -9.66 41.37
C ARG A 340 12.20 -8.44 41.06
N LEU A 341 11.54 -8.40 39.91
CA LEU A 341 10.65 -7.30 39.52
C LEU A 341 9.29 -7.37 40.26
N SER A 342 8.79 -8.57 40.57
CA SER A 342 7.55 -8.72 41.37
C SER A 342 7.68 -8.32 42.85
N GLY A 343 8.89 -8.28 43.36
CA GLY A 343 9.16 -7.85 44.76
C GLY A 343 9.14 -6.33 44.95
N THR A 344 9.46 -5.58 43.91
CA THR A 344 9.54 -4.10 43.96
C THR A 344 8.17 -3.43 43.70
N LEU A 345 7.26 -4.12 43.06
CA LEU A 345 5.91 -3.60 42.73
C LEU A 345 4.92 -3.62 43.92
N ARG A 346 5.26 -4.23 45.04
CA ARG A 346 4.36 -4.26 46.22
C ARG A 346 4.41 -3.01 47.13
N ARG A 347 5.28 -2.02 46.85
CA ARG A 347 5.49 -0.87 47.77
C ARG A 347 4.94 0.49 47.27
N THR A 348 4.25 0.57 46.15
CA THR A 348 3.58 1.82 45.73
C THR A 348 2.09 1.60 45.55
N GLN A 349 1.36 1.43 46.65
CA GLN A 349 -0.10 1.60 46.66
C GLN A 349 -0.42 3.04 47.11
N GLY A 350 -0.89 3.84 46.17
CA GLY A 350 -1.40 5.17 46.44
C GLY A 350 -1.92 5.80 45.14
N GLY A 351 -3.22 5.73 44.92
CA GLY A 351 -3.89 6.51 43.88
C GLY A 351 -4.53 5.72 42.73
N ALA A 352 -5.57 4.95 43.01
CA ALA A 352 -6.40 4.35 41.97
C ALA A 352 -7.55 5.33 41.61
N ALA A 353 -7.43 5.99 40.48
CA ALA A 353 -8.56 6.72 39.91
C ALA A 353 -9.62 5.72 39.41
N ARG A 354 -10.84 5.81 39.92
CA ARG A 354 -11.98 5.02 39.45
C ARG A 354 -12.52 5.63 38.13
N LEU A 355 -12.53 4.84 37.07
CA LEU A 355 -13.19 5.18 35.82
C LEU A 355 -14.72 5.03 35.96
N PRO A 356 -15.52 5.88 35.32
CA PRO A 356 -16.99 5.78 35.35
C PRO A 356 -17.47 4.52 34.59
N PRO A 357 -18.64 3.96 34.95
CA PRO A 357 -19.16 2.74 34.34
C PRO A 357 -19.60 2.99 32.88
N ILE A 358 -19.20 2.09 32.01
CA ILE A 358 -19.63 2.07 30.61
C ILE A 358 -21.12 1.68 30.59
N ARG A 359 -22.00 2.61 30.21
CA ARG A 359 -23.41 2.32 29.93
C ARG A 359 -23.51 1.63 28.56
N HIS A 360 -24.04 0.44 28.56
CA HIS A 360 -24.47 -0.25 27.33
C HIS A 360 -25.77 0.39 26.83
N ARG A 361 -25.76 0.77 25.58
CA ARG A 361 -26.93 0.84 24.71
C ARG A 361 -26.69 -0.10 23.54
#